data_9175a466c65d58450799f26ea930fe1f
#
_entry.id   9175a466c65d58450799f26ea930fe1f
#
_cell.length_a   1.000
_cell.length_b   1.000
_cell.length_c   1.000
_cell.angle_alpha   90.00
_cell.angle_beta   90.00
_cell.angle_gamma   90.00
#
_symmetry.space_group_name_H-M   'P 1'
#
loop_
_entity.id
_entity.type
_entity.pdbx_description
1 polymer ?
#
loop_
_entity_poly.entity_id
_entity_poly.type
_entity_poly.pdbx_seq_one_letter_code
_entity_poly.pdbx_strand_id
1 'polypeptide(L)'
;VAIIVSHPIQHFCPQYISFTKMKDVDVKLFFASMLGYKKYVDKNFGQEISWNNLRLEEFNHKFLNGEQVLPSTKELDAPSVTEELDSFNPDAIITYGHFQKVQRRAHKWAKANNVPIVYITDSENRQRRKWYKLLAKFFLLRLYYNKVNYFFTVGDANEAYFKLYGVPEKKFIRMHYPIDVDVYADAYQDKAALRRMIREQYGIPENDFAIAVVGKLVTWKNQEHLIDLLIDLESKGHKAHAFILGSGKTLDGLKQKAEQLKVNKVHFTGFVDPLELPAYYATIDAYVHPASIEPHSLAISEAIYMGCPVILSSTCGSYGDTDDVQINKNGFVYNFGDIGELSEKVVKLLNDQQLRQQFSDHSRKISLKFQQRAHKESILDLINKVNKLKRRSVSV
;
A
#
# COMPACT_ATOMS: atom_id res chain seq x y z
N VAL A 1 -23.49 -2.07 -3.03
CA VAL A 1 -22.30 -1.37 -3.54
C VAL A 1 -21.59 -2.26 -4.56
N ALA A 2 -21.29 -1.75 -5.75
CA ALA A 2 -20.48 -2.45 -6.77
C ALA A 2 -19.03 -1.92 -6.75
N ILE A 3 -18.06 -2.84 -6.75
CA ILE A 3 -16.64 -2.49 -6.80
C ILE A 3 -16.06 -2.99 -8.12
N ILE A 4 -15.56 -2.08 -8.97
CA ILE A 4 -15.03 -2.41 -10.30
C ILE A 4 -13.50 -2.33 -10.26
N VAL A 5 -12.85 -3.47 -10.47
CA VAL A 5 -11.40 -3.65 -10.37
C VAL A 5 -10.85 -4.30 -11.63
N SER A 6 -9.62 -4.00 -12.00
CA SER A 6 -8.95 -4.63 -13.15
C SER A 6 -8.81 -6.14 -12.98
N HIS A 7 -8.37 -6.58 -11.82
CA HIS A 7 -8.10 -7.98 -11.45
C HIS A 7 -8.07 -8.12 -9.93
N PRO A 8 -8.14 -9.33 -9.37
CA PRO A 8 -7.94 -9.53 -7.94
C PRO A 8 -6.56 -9.02 -7.49
N ILE A 9 -6.55 -8.15 -6.48
CA ILE A 9 -5.34 -7.58 -5.90
C ILE A 9 -5.24 -8.12 -4.49
N GLN A 10 -4.22 -8.92 -4.21
CA GLN A 10 -4.08 -9.73 -3.00
C GLN A 10 -4.34 -8.95 -1.70
N HIS A 11 -3.71 -7.79 -1.53
CA HIS A 11 -3.83 -7.02 -0.30
C HIS A 11 -5.19 -6.33 -0.10
N PHE A 12 -6.03 -6.24 -1.15
CA PHE A 12 -7.40 -5.74 -1.02
C PHE A 12 -8.42 -6.86 -0.74
N CYS A 13 -8.11 -8.12 -1.03
CA CYS A 13 -9.05 -9.22 -0.81
C CYS A 13 -9.52 -9.33 0.66
N PRO A 14 -8.66 -9.21 1.70
CA PRO A 14 -9.11 -9.19 3.09
C PRO A 14 -10.11 -8.06 3.40
N GLN A 15 -9.95 -6.89 2.79
CA GLN A 15 -10.89 -5.79 2.90
C GLN A 15 -12.24 -6.12 2.27
N TYR A 16 -12.24 -6.73 1.08
CA TYR A 16 -13.46 -7.15 0.40
C TYR A 16 -14.25 -8.18 1.21
N ILE A 17 -13.53 -9.15 1.80
CA ILE A 17 -14.12 -10.12 2.73
C ILE A 17 -14.77 -9.40 3.93
N SER A 18 -14.07 -8.42 4.50
CA SER A 18 -14.60 -7.64 5.63
C SER A 18 -15.88 -6.88 5.26
N PHE A 19 -15.94 -6.30 4.06
CA PHE A 19 -17.10 -5.57 3.58
C PHE A 19 -18.32 -6.49 3.36
N THR A 20 -18.11 -7.69 2.81
CA THR A 20 -19.20 -8.65 2.55
C THR A 20 -19.75 -9.31 3.83
N LYS A 21 -18.95 -9.37 4.90
CA LYS A 21 -19.39 -9.87 6.21
C LYS A 21 -20.22 -8.86 7.02
N MET A 22 -20.38 -7.63 6.51
CA MET A 22 -21.17 -6.61 7.22
C MET A 22 -22.67 -6.82 6.99
N LYS A 23 -23.45 -6.79 8.06
CA LYS A 23 -24.91 -6.77 7.99
C LYS A 23 -25.37 -5.50 7.26
N ASP A 24 -26.39 -5.62 6.46
CA ASP A 24 -27.03 -4.51 5.74
C ASP A 24 -26.17 -3.85 4.62
N VAL A 25 -25.10 -4.52 4.20
CA VAL A 25 -24.26 -4.07 3.08
C VAL A 25 -24.10 -5.22 2.07
N ASP A 26 -24.76 -5.10 0.93
CA ASP A 26 -24.53 -6.01 -0.19
C ASP A 26 -23.40 -5.46 -1.07
N VAL A 27 -22.29 -6.20 -1.16
CA VAL A 27 -21.10 -5.83 -1.92
C VAL A 27 -20.84 -6.88 -3.00
N LYS A 28 -20.77 -6.46 -4.26
CA LYS A 28 -20.36 -7.31 -5.37
C LYS A 28 -19.15 -6.73 -6.09
N LEU A 29 -18.17 -7.59 -6.32
CA LEU A 29 -16.94 -7.24 -7.03
C LEU A 29 -17.00 -7.67 -8.49
N PHE A 30 -16.55 -6.80 -9.38
CA PHE A 30 -16.46 -7.06 -10.81
C PHE A 30 -15.00 -6.94 -11.25
N PHE A 31 -14.40 -8.09 -11.58
CA PHE A 31 -13.04 -8.18 -12.09
C PHE A 31 -13.03 -8.24 -13.62
N ALA A 32 -12.26 -7.35 -14.26
CA ALA A 32 -12.15 -7.37 -15.71
C ALA A 32 -11.16 -8.42 -16.23
N SER A 33 -10.34 -9.04 -15.38
CA SER A 33 -9.32 -10.03 -15.76
C SER A 33 -9.05 -11.01 -14.63
N MET A 34 -8.63 -12.23 -14.99
CA MET A 34 -8.11 -13.24 -14.06
C MET A 34 -6.60 -13.08 -13.77
N LEU A 35 -6.00 -11.95 -14.14
CA LEU A 35 -4.59 -11.66 -13.84
C LEU A 35 -4.32 -11.82 -12.33
N GLY A 36 -3.28 -12.56 -11.97
CA GLY A 36 -2.93 -12.82 -10.56
C GLY A 36 -3.68 -14.00 -9.93
N TYR A 37 -4.91 -14.29 -10.32
CA TYR A 37 -5.60 -15.52 -9.95
C TYR A 37 -5.06 -16.72 -10.74
N LYS A 38 -4.96 -16.58 -12.06
CA LYS A 38 -4.19 -17.51 -12.89
C LYS A 38 -2.73 -17.05 -12.96
N LYS A 39 -1.82 -18.01 -13.10
CA LYS A 39 -0.38 -17.76 -13.25
C LYS A 39 -0.09 -16.81 -14.39
N TYR A 40 0.80 -15.86 -14.16
CA TYR A 40 1.31 -14.94 -15.18
C TYR A 40 2.77 -14.55 -14.89
N VAL A 41 3.50 -14.16 -15.92
CA VAL A 41 4.86 -13.64 -15.77
C VAL A 41 4.81 -12.15 -15.42
N ASP A 42 5.15 -11.80 -14.18
CA ASP A 42 5.32 -10.39 -13.80
C ASP A 42 6.69 -9.90 -14.30
N LYS A 43 6.65 -8.93 -15.22
CA LYS A 43 7.86 -8.37 -15.87
C LYS A 43 8.81 -7.68 -14.87
N ASN A 44 8.35 -7.26 -13.71
CA ASN A 44 9.16 -6.58 -12.70
C ASN A 44 9.79 -7.56 -11.71
N PHE A 45 9.10 -8.66 -11.39
CA PHE A 45 9.69 -9.76 -10.61
C PHE A 45 10.56 -10.68 -11.48
N GLY A 46 10.34 -10.71 -12.80
CA GLY A 46 11.07 -11.58 -13.72
C GLY A 46 10.73 -13.06 -13.58
N GLN A 47 9.65 -13.41 -12.89
CA GLN A 47 9.22 -14.79 -12.63
C GLN A 47 7.70 -14.96 -12.76
N GLU A 48 7.29 -16.23 -12.90
CA GLU A 48 5.87 -16.58 -12.88
C GLU A 48 5.30 -16.41 -11.48
N ILE A 49 4.19 -15.69 -11.37
CA ILE A 49 3.52 -15.39 -10.11
C ILE A 49 2.06 -15.81 -10.21
N SER A 50 1.54 -16.43 -9.16
CA SER A 50 0.12 -16.52 -8.84
C SER A 50 -0.06 -16.17 -7.36
N TRP A 51 -1.15 -15.50 -7.07
CA TRP A 51 -1.48 -15.19 -5.68
C TRP A 51 -2.29 -16.35 -5.10
N ASN A 52 -1.70 -17.09 -4.15
CA ASN A 52 -2.31 -18.31 -3.61
C ASN A 52 -3.40 -18.04 -2.55
N ASN A 53 -3.48 -16.82 -2.00
CA ASN A 53 -4.37 -16.49 -0.90
C ASN A 53 -5.33 -15.34 -1.24
N LEU A 54 -6.05 -15.47 -2.36
CA LEU A 54 -7.04 -14.45 -2.77
C LEU A 54 -8.39 -14.65 -2.06
N ARG A 55 -8.69 -15.86 -1.58
CA ARG A 55 -9.91 -16.20 -0.84
C ARG A 55 -11.18 -15.71 -1.55
N LEU A 56 -11.24 -15.88 -2.88
CA LEU A 56 -12.34 -15.35 -3.72
C LEU A 56 -13.70 -15.96 -3.35
N GLU A 57 -13.70 -17.18 -2.83
CA GLU A 57 -14.89 -17.90 -2.35
C GLU A 57 -15.57 -17.23 -1.14
N GLU A 58 -14.86 -16.33 -0.44
CA GLU A 58 -15.40 -15.65 0.74
C GLU A 58 -16.18 -14.36 0.43
N PHE A 59 -16.22 -13.93 -0.85
CA PHE A 59 -16.96 -12.72 -1.23
C PHE A 59 -17.62 -12.83 -2.60
N ASN A 60 -18.75 -12.13 -2.77
CA ASN A 60 -19.51 -12.13 -4.01
C ASN A 60 -18.72 -11.41 -5.12
N HIS A 61 -18.36 -12.14 -6.18
CA HIS A 61 -17.60 -11.59 -7.29
C HIS A 61 -18.03 -12.15 -8.65
N LYS A 62 -17.64 -11.45 -9.71
CA LYS A 62 -17.79 -11.91 -11.10
C LYS A 62 -16.61 -11.48 -11.96
N PHE A 63 -16.08 -12.40 -12.76
CA PHE A 63 -15.15 -12.10 -13.83
C PHE A 63 -15.90 -11.71 -15.10
N LEU A 64 -15.75 -10.45 -15.52
CA LEU A 64 -16.50 -9.86 -16.63
C LEU A 64 -16.12 -10.42 -18.00
N ASN A 65 -14.86 -10.81 -18.18
CA ASN A 65 -14.35 -11.43 -19.41
C ASN A 65 -14.15 -12.94 -19.27
N GLY A 66 -14.93 -13.59 -18.38
CA GLY A 66 -14.78 -15.02 -18.11
C GLY A 66 -13.38 -15.37 -17.63
N GLU A 67 -12.82 -16.46 -18.13
CA GLU A 67 -11.53 -16.99 -17.70
C GLU A 67 -10.27 -16.34 -18.32
N GLN A 68 -10.40 -15.16 -18.91
CA GLN A 68 -9.30 -14.53 -19.64
C GLN A 68 -8.30 -13.84 -18.67
N VAL A 69 -7.01 -14.05 -18.92
CA VAL A 69 -5.89 -13.34 -18.30
C VAL A 69 -5.51 -12.17 -19.20
N LEU A 70 -6.06 -11.00 -18.92
CA LEU A 70 -5.83 -9.78 -19.70
C LEU A 70 -4.90 -8.82 -18.94
N PRO A 71 -3.97 -8.15 -19.63
CA PRO A 71 -3.05 -7.21 -18.97
C PRO A 71 -3.79 -5.98 -18.44
N SER A 72 -3.36 -5.48 -17.27
CA SER A 72 -3.93 -4.29 -16.63
C SER A 72 -3.44 -3.00 -17.31
N THR A 73 -3.85 -2.78 -18.56
CA THR A 73 -3.51 -1.60 -19.36
C THR A 73 -4.70 -0.64 -19.49
N LYS A 74 -4.47 0.53 -20.11
CA LYS A 74 -5.55 1.48 -20.42
C LYS A 74 -6.63 0.90 -21.35
N GLU A 75 -6.28 -0.11 -22.12
CA GLU A 75 -7.16 -0.76 -23.09
C GLU A 75 -8.03 -1.87 -22.47
N LEU A 76 -7.77 -2.26 -21.21
CA LEU A 76 -8.58 -3.27 -20.51
C LEU A 76 -10.04 -2.84 -20.47
N ASP A 77 -10.89 -3.62 -21.13
CA ASP A 77 -12.31 -3.36 -21.29
C ASP A 77 -13.15 -4.60 -20.92
N ALA A 78 -14.38 -4.37 -20.57
CA ALA A 78 -15.40 -5.39 -20.34
C ALA A 78 -16.77 -4.76 -20.60
N PRO A 79 -17.29 -4.83 -21.85
CA PRO A 79 -18.58 -4.23 -22.20
C PRO A 79 -19.75 -4.70 -21.36
N SER A 80 -19.72 -5.97 -20.90
CA SER A 80 -20.72 -6.58 -20.03
C SER A 80 -20.87 -5.88 -18.67
N VAL A 81 -19.93 -5.02 -18.27
CA VAL A 81 -20.02 -4.30 -16.98
C VAL A 81 -21.31 -3.50 -16.84
N THR A 82 -21.87 -2.95 -17.93
CA THR A 82 -23.12 -2.19 -17.89
C THR A 82 -24.32 -3.07 -17.60
N GLU A 83 -24.45 -4.22 -18.25
CA GLU A 83 -25.50 -5.20 -18.01
C GLU A 83 -25.45 -5.77 -16.59
N GLU A 84 -24.22 -6.04 -16.10
CA GLU A 84 -24.01 -6.52 -14.73
C GLU A 84 -24.37 -5.47 -13.67
N LEU A 85 -24.11 -4.20 -13.95
CA LEU A 85 -24.50 -3.09 -13.07
C LEU A 85 -26.02 -2.87 -13.10
N ASP A 86 -26.66 -3.00 -14.26
CA ASP A 86 -28.13 -2.96 -14.38
C ASP A 86 -28.79 -4.09 -13.57
N SER A 87 -28.26 -5.31 -13.70
CA SER A 87 -28.77 -6.48 -12.97
C SER A 87 -28.56 -6.38 -11.45
N PHE A 88 -27.41 -5.88 -11.00
CA PHE A 88 -27.07 -5.75 -9.58
C PHE A 88 -27.72 -4.53 -8.92
N ASN A 89 -28.03 -3.49 -9.69
CA ASN A 89 -28.66 -2.23 -9.25
C ASN A 89 -28.00 -1.60 -8.00
N PRO A 90 -26.72 -1.25 -8.02
CA PRO A 90 -25.99 -0.77 -6.84
C PRO A 90 -26.38 0.66 -6.45
N ASP A 91 -26.38 0.94 -5.14
CA ASP A 91 -26.57 2.29 -4.59
C ASP A 91 -25.34 3.20 -4.75
N ALA A 92 -24.16 2.63 -5.00
CA ALA A 92 -22.91 3.32 -5.30
C ALA A 92 -21.96 2.40 -6.06
N ILE A 93 -21.10 2.98 -6.88
CA ILE A 93 -19.96 2.25 -7.48
C ILE A 93 -18.65 2.76 -6.91
N ILE A 94 -17.71 1.82 -6.69
CA ILE A 94 -16.31 2.11 -6.30
C ILE A 94 -15.40 1.69 -7.44
N THR A 95 -14.47 2.58 -7.86
CA THR A 95 -13.53 2.29 -8.94
C THR A 95 -12.11 2.67 -8.55
N TYR A 96 -11.16 1.81 -8.93
CA TYR A 96 -9.72 2.06 -8.77
C TYR A 96 -9.19 2.87 -9.98
N GLY A 97 -9.33 4.21 -9.90
CA GLY A 97 -8.96 5.10 -10.98
C GLY A 97 -10.00 5.18 -12.11
N HIS A 98 -9.56 5.77 -13.23
CA HIS A 98 -10.35 5.92 -14.48
C HIS A 98 -9.52 5.57 -15.72
N PHE A 99 -8.36 4.95 -15.48
CA PHE A 99 -7.37 4.73 -16.52
C PHE A 99 -7.85 3.72 -17.58
N GLN A 100 -8.58 2.69 -17.15
CA GLN A 100 -9.02 1.58 -17.99
C GLN A 100 -10.40 1.85 -18.62
N LYS A 101 -10.68 1.21 -19.77
CA LYS A 101 -11.97 1.36 -20.47
C LYS A 101 -13.13 0.87 -19.61
N VAL A 102 -12.97 -0.27 -18.92
CA VAL A 102 -14.03 -0.84 -18.05
C VAL A 102 -14.47 0.17 -16.97
N GLN A 103 -13.53 0.87 -16.33
CA GLN A 103 -13.84 1.88 -15.32
C GLN A 103 -14.57 3.08 -15.94
N ARG A 104 -14.17 3.52 -17.12
CA ARG A 104 -14.84 4.61 -17.85
C ARG A 104 -16.26 4.23 -18.26
N ARG A 105 -16.52 2.94 -18.63
CA ARG A 105 -17.88 2.44 -18.89
C ARG A 105 -18.74 2.49 -17.63
N ALA A 106 -18.21 1.97 -16.51
CA ALA A 106 -18.90 2.03 -15.23
C ALA A 106 -19.22 3.45 -14.80
N HIS A 107 -18.31 4.40 -14.99
CA HIS A 107 -18.58 5.84 -14.69
C HIS A 107 -19.66 6.43 -15.61
N LYS A 108 -19.66 6.08 -16.91
CA LYS A 108 -20.71 6.52 -17.84
C LYS A 108 -22.06 5.97 -17.44
N TRP A 109 -22.13 4.69 -17.08
CA TRP A 109 -23.33 4.03 -16.59
C TRP A 109 -23.85 4.69 -15.30
N ALA A 110 -22.97 4.86 -14.30
CA ALA A 110 -23.33 5.47 -13.03
C ALA A 110 -23.90 6.89 -13.18
N LYS A 111 -23.31 7.69 -14.10
CA LYS A 111 -23.82 9.02 -14.41
C LYS A 111 -25.22 8.97 -15.06
N ALA A 112 -25.46 8.04 -15.98
CA ALA A 112 -26.76 7.88 -16.67
C ALA A 112 -27.86 7.45 -15.68
N ASN A 113 -27.51 6.67 -14.67
CA ASN A 113 -28.44 6.12 -13.68
C ASN A 113 -28.47 6.91 -12.35
N ASN A 114 -27.78 8.07 -12.26
CA ASN A 114 -27.67 8.89 -11.04
C ASN A 114 -27.08 8.13 -9.84
N VAL A 115 -26.22 7.12 -10.09
CA VAL A 115 -25.54 6.33 -9.06
C VAL A 115 -24.25 7.05 -8.64
N PRO A 116 -24.01 7.28 -7.33
CA PRO A 116 -22.79 7.88 -6.84
C PRO A 116 -21.52 7.14 -7.21
N ILE A 117 -20.50 7.89 -7.65
CA ILE A 117 -19.19 7.39 -8.00
C ILE A 117 -18.23 7.64 -6.84
N VAL A 118 -17.56 6.60 -6.37
CA VAL A 118 -16.46 6.63 -5.40
C VAL A 118 -15.16 6.27 -6.11
N TYR A 119 -14.15 7.09 -5.92
CA TYR A 119 -12.89 6.99 -6.63
C TYR A 119 -11.75 6.67 -5.67
N ILE A 120 -10.93 5.68 -6.01
CA ILE A 120 -9.73 5.30 -5.27
C ILE A 120 -8.51 5.49 -6.17
N THR A 121 -7.47 6.11 -5.65
CA THR A 121 -6.09 6.09 -6.17
C THR A 121 -5.15 6.55 -5.08
N ASP A 122 -3.90 6.11 -5.13
CA ASP A 122 -2.81 6.49 -4.25
C ASP A 122 -1.99 7.67 -4.79
N SER A 123 -2.44 8.33 -5.86
CA SER A 123 -1.71 9.43 -6.48
C SER A 123 -1.33 10.53 -5.49
N GLU A 124 -0.10 11.01 -5.61
CA GLU A 124 0.49 12.06 -4.78
C GLU A 124 1.29 13.04 -5.65
N ASN A 125 1.83 14.10 -5.07
CA ASN A 125 2.52 15.18 -5.79
C ASN A 125 3.93 15.48 -5.28
N ARG A 126 4.57 14.58 -4.54
CA ARG A 126 5.96 14.76 -4.01
C ARG A 126 7.03 14.58 -5.07
N GLN A 127 6.68 13.97 -6.23
CA GLN A 127 7.60 13.76 -7.34
C GLN A 127 7.73 15.01 -8.20
N ARG A 128 8.97 15.35 -8.62
CA ARG A 128 9.23 16.44 -9.55
C ARG A 128 8.68 16.10 -10.95
N ARG A 129 7.75 16.90 -11.44
CA ARG A 129 7.17 16.77 -12.80
C ARG A 129 7.35 18.06 -13.58
N LYS A 130 7.44 17.97 -14.91
CA LYS A 130 7.55 19.15 -15.79
C LYS A 130 6.26 19.98 -15.68
N TRP A 131 6.37 21.30 -15.42
CA TRP A 131 5.27 22.22 -15.13
C TRP A 131 4.17 22.25 -16.18
N TYR A 132 4.53 22.21 -17.49
CA TYR A 132 3.54 22.22 -18.58
C TYR A 132 2.65 20.96 -18.59
N LYS A 133 3.19 19.80 -18.21
CA LYS A 133 2.39 18.57 -18.05
C LYS A 133 1.45 18.67 -16.85
N LEU A 134 1.86 19.40 -15.81
CA LEU A 134 1.03 19.66 -14.65
C LEU A 134 -0.15 20.57 -15.02
N LEU A 135 0.06 21.58 -15.85
CA LEU A 135 -0.99 22.53 -16.26
C LEU A 135 -2.10 21.85 -17.09
N ALA A 136 -1.73 21.08 -18.13
CA ALA A 136 -2.70 20.31 -18.91
C ALA A 136 -3.47 19.30 -18.03
N LYS A 137 -2.74 18.58 -17.17
CA LYS A 137 -3.31 17.63 -16.22
C LYS A 137 -4.26 18.29 -15.23
N PHE A 138 -3.94 19.53 -14.79
CA PHE A 138 -4.76 20.28 -13.84
C PHE A 138 -6.19 20.49 -14.35
N PHE A 139 -6.35 21.04 -15.56
CA PHE A 139 -7.67 21.27 -16.11
C PHE A 139 -8.45 19.98 -16.38
N LEU A 140 -7.80 18.97 -16.96
CA LEU A 140 -8.44 17.69 -17.27
C LEU A 140 -8.91 16.96 -16.01
N LEU A 141 -8.04 16.85 -15.00
CA LEU A 141 -8.39 16.17 -13.75
C LEU A 141 -9.43 16.94 -12.94
N ARG A 142 -9.36 18.28 -12.90
CA ARG A 142 -10.38 19.10 -12.23
C ARG A 142 -11.77 18.86 -12.82
N LEU A 143 -11.89 18.87 -14.15
CA LEU A 143 -13.15 18.57 -14.83
C LEU A 143 -13.63 17.15 -14.57
N TYR A 144 -12.71 16.21 -14.50
CA TYR A 144 -13.03 14.81 -14.19
C TYR A 144 -13.48 14.64 -12.74
N TYR A 145 -12.71 15.14 -11.77
CA TYR A 145 -12.98 14.98 -10.33
C TYR A 145 -14.26 15.71 -9.87
N ASN A 146 -14.69 16.75 -10.60
CA ASN A 146 -15.99 17.38 -10.35
C ASN A 146 -17.16 16.41 -10.53
N LYS A 147 -17.00 15.38 -11.40
CA LYS A 147 -18.02 14.36 -11.67
C LYS A 147 -18.03 13.23 -10.65
N VAL A 148 -17.02 13.16 -9.77
CA VAL A 148 -16.89 12.15 -8.73
C VAL A 148 -17.57 12.64 -7.46
N ASN A 149 -18.36 11.79 -6.84
CA ASN A 149 -19.11 12.13 -5.63
C ASN A 149 -18.23 12.07 -4.38
N TYR A 150 -17.45 10.97 -4.21
CA TYR A 150 -16.60 10.75 -3.05
C TYR A 150 -15.24 10.15 -3.46
N PHE A 151 -14.24 10.34 -2.61
CA PHE A 151 -12.88 9.83 -2.79
C PHE A 151 -12.51 9.01 -1.56
N PHE A 152 -12.18 7.74 -1.75
CA PHE A 152 -11.46 6.97 -0.76
C PHE A 152 -9.99 7.38 -0.81
N THR A 153 -9.49 7.92 0.30
CA THR A 153 -8.13 8.45 0.39
C THR A 153 -7.26 7.55 1.26
N VAL A 154 -6.00 7.38 0.86
CA VAL A 154 -5.07 6.48 1.54
C VAL A 154 -4.17 7.20 2.55
N GLY A 155 -3.90 8.51 2.36
CA GLY A 155 -2.99 9.25 3.22
C GLY A 155 -3.05 10.76 2.98
N ASP A 156 -2.26 11.51 3.76
CA ASP A 156 -2.23 12.98 3.74
C ASP A 156 -1.73 13.53 2.40
N ALA A 157 -0.68 12.91 1.84
CA ALA A 157 -0.15 13.29 0.53
C ALA A 157 -1.15 13.07 -0.59
N ASN A 158 -1.96 12.00 -0.50
CA ASN A 158 -3.01 11.70 -1.44
C ASN A 158 -4.18 12.72 -1.35
N GLU A 159 -4.58 13.12 -0.15
CA GLU A 159 -5.57 14.17 0.04
C GLU A 159 -5.08 15.53 -0.46
N ALA A 160 -3.82 15.88 -0.17
CA ALA A 160 -3.20 17.10 -0.70
C ALA A 160 -3.19 17.13 -2.23
N TYR A 161 -2.94 15.96 -2.86
CA TYR A 161 -3.05 15.82 -4.30
C TYR A 161 -4.46 16.14 -4.81
N PHE A 162 -5.52 15.57 -4.24
CA PHE A 162 -6.88 15.87 -4.66
C PHE A 162 -7.28 17.33 -4.41
N LYS A 163 -6.87 17.91 -3.27
CA LYS A 163 -7.09 19.35 -2.98
C LYS A 163 -6.46 20.25 -4.03
N LEU A 164 -5.27 19.92 -4.54
CA LEU A 164 -4.62 20.66 -5.63
C LEU A 164 -5.50 20.73 -6.88
N TYR A 165 -6.26 19.67 -7.17
CA TYR A 165 -7.21 19.66 -8.31
C TYR A 165 -8.62 20.16 -7.93
N GLY A 166 -8.78 20.80 -6.79
CA GLY A 166 -10.01 21.48 -6.36
C GLY A 166 -11.07 20.56 -5.78
N VAL A 167 -10.70 19.38 -5.33
CA VAL A 167 -11.63 18.47 -4.61
C VAL A 167 -11.80 18.96 -3.17
N PRO A 168 -13.02 19.28 -2.72
CA PRO A 168 -13.24 19.73 -1.34
C PRO A 168 -13.17 18.56 -0.35
N GLU A 169 -12.65 18.79 0.86
CA GLU A 169 -12.47 17.79 1.91
C GLU A 169 -13.74 17.00 2.27
N LYS A 170 -14.91 17.64 2.21
CA LYS A 170 -16.20 16.97 2.46
C LYS A 170 -16.49 15.77 1.56
N LYS A 171 -15.77 15.67 0.42
CA LYS A 171 -15.84 14.51 -0.48
C LYS A 171 -14.88 13.38 -0.07
N PHE A 172 -13.95 13.61 0.85
CA PHE A 172 -13.00 12.60 1.28
C PHE A 172 -13.62 11.64 2.30
N ILE A 173 -13.22 10.40 2.17
CA ILE A 173 -13.44 9.32 3.14
C ILE A 173 -12.09 8.65 3.31
N ARG A 174 -11.40 8.90 4.44
CA ARG A 174 -10.11 8.29 4.71
C ARG A 174 -10.29 6.78 4.88
N MET A 175 -9.57 6.01 4.08
CA MET A 175 -9.64 4.56 4.08
C MET A 175 -8.38 3.92 4.68
N HIS A 176 -7.18 4.45 4.35
CA HIS A 176 -5.87 3.81 4.52
C HIS A 176 -5.70 2.54 3.66
N TYR A 177 -4.48 2.00 3.59
CA TYR A 177 -4.27 0.72 2.92
C TYR A 177 -4.63 -0.45 3.85
N PRO A 178 -5.43 -1.42 3.35
CA PRO A 178 -5.73 -2.64 4.10
C PRO A 178 -4.53 -3.58 4.09
N ILE A 179 -4.28 -4.26 5.20
CA ILE A 179 -3.42 -5.43 5.30
C ILE A 179 -4.26 -6.67 5.63
N ASP A 180 -3.69 -7.86 5.56
CA ASP A 180 -4.34 -9.07 6.06
C ASP A 180 -4.23 -9.12 7.60
N VAL A 181 -5.21 -8.49 8.26
CA VAL A 181 -5.19 -8.31 9.73
C VAL A 181 -5.10 -9.63 10.47
N ASP A 182 -5.72 -10.71 9.96
CA ASP A 182 -5.72 -12.01 10.63
C ASP A 182 -4.29 -12.56 10.70
N VAL A 183 -3.57 -12.57 9.56
CA VAL A 183 -2.17 -13.03 9.48
C VAL A 183 -1.24 -12.21 10.36
N TYR A 184 -1.38 -10.89 10.34
CA TYR A 184 -0.51 -10.00 11.11
C TYR A 184 -0.86 -9.97 12.61
N ALA A 185 -2.11 -10.21 12.99
CA ALA A 185 -2.52 -10.25 14.40
C ALA A 185 -1.93 -11.47 15.12
N ASP A 186 -1.99 -12.65 14.50
CA ASP A 186 -1.41 -13.88 15.03
C ASP A 186 0.11 -13.75 15.18
N ALA A 187 0.78 -13.27 14.13
CA ALA A 187 2.22 -13.05 14.16
C ALA A 187 2.65 -12.01 15.22
N TYR A 188 1.82 -11.00 15.49
CA TYR A 188 2.13 -10.02 16.53
C TYR A 188 2.09 -10.63 17.94
N GLN A 189 1.19 -11.59 18.20
CA GLN A 189 1.14 -12.31 19.49
C GLN A 189 2.42 -13.14 19.69
N ASP A 190 2.93 -13.74 18.61
CA ASP A 190 4.13 -14.59 18.64
C ASP A 190 5.43 -13.82 18.32
N LYS A 191 5.39 -12.47 18.30
CA LYS A 191 6.48 -11.61 17.84
C LYS A 191 7.85 -11.99 18.44
N ALA A 192 7.92 -12.27 19.74
CA ALA A 192 9.17 -12.61 20.40
C ALA A 192 9.74 -13.98 19.96
N ALA A 193 8.88 -14.95 19.69
CA ALA A 193 9.29 -16.27 19.18
C ALA A 193 9.77 -16.17 17.73
N LEU A 194 9.01 -15.45 16.88
CA LEU A 194 9.38 -15.21 15.49
C LEU A 194 10.71 -14.45 15.37
N ARG A 195 10.93 -13.43 16.22
CA ARG A 195 12.20 -12.69 16.28
C ARG A 195 13.37 -13.63 16.57
N ARG A 196 13.26 -14.47 17.58
CA ARG A 196 14.33 -15.44 17.91
C ARG A 196 14.60 -16.39 16.76
N MET A 197 13.56 -17.01 16.21
CA MET A 197 13.66 -17.97 15.11
C MET A 197 14.43 -17.40 13.91
N ILE A 198 14.04 -16.21 13.43
CA ILE A 198 14.70 -15.59 12.26
C ILE A 198 16.13 -15.14 12.62
N ARG A 199 16.37 -14.57 13.82
CA ARG A 199 17.72 -14.18 14.23
C ARG A 199 18.66 -15.36 14.33
N GLU A 200 18.22 -16.48 14.89
CA GLU A 200 18.98 -17.74 14.94
C GLU A 200 19.28 -18.26 13.52
N GLN A 201 18.29 -18.29 12.64
CA GLN A 201 18.45 -18.71 11.24
C GLN A 201 19.53 -17.92 10.50
N TYR A 202 19.66 -16.62 10.76
CA TYR A 202 20.62 -15.75 10.08
C TYR A 202 21.87 -15.44 10.92
N GLY A 203 22.03 -16.06 12.09
CA GLY A 203 23.17 -15.84 12.98
C GLY A 203 23.29 -14.41 13.50
N ILE A 204 22.18 -13.74 13.75
CA ILE A 204 22.13 -12.34 14.22
C ILE A 204 22.08 -12.34 15.76
N PRO A 205 23.11 -11.80 16.43
CA PRO A 205 23.09 -11.64 17.88
C PRO A 205 21.89 -10.79 18.33
N GLU A 206 21.31 -11.12 19.50
CA GLU A 206 20.12 -10.41 19.99
C GLU A 206 20.35 -8.89 20.17
N ASN A 207 21.57 -8.49 20.53
CA ASN A 207 21.92 -7.09 20.75
C ASN A 207 22.34 -6.34 19.47
N ASP A 208 22.54 -7.03 18.33
CA ASP A 208 22.86 -6.36 17.07
C ASP A 208 21.58 -5.73 16.49
N PHE A 209 21.70 -4.51 15.97
CA PHE A 209 20.57 -3.78 15.39
C PHE A 209 20.19 -4.38 14.03
N ALA A 210 18.90 -4.59 13.79
CA ALA A 210 18.42 -5.15 12.53
C ALA A 210 17.44 -4.20 11.84
N ILE A 211 17.64 -3.99 10.53
CA ILE A 211 16.77 -3.20 9.67
C ILE A 211 16.28 -4.04 8.49
N ALA A 212 15.20 -3.62 7.85
CA ALA A 212 14.74 -4.25 6.62
C ALA A 212 14.16 -3.27 5.62
N VAL A 213 14.19 -3.67 4.34
CA VAL A 213 13.38 -3.15 3.24
C VAL A 213 12.64 -4.29 2.57
N VAL A 214 11.35 -4.09 2.27
CA VAL A 214 10.49 -5.09 1.63
C VAL A 214 9.93 -4.54 0.32
N GLY A 215 9.96 -5.35 -0.73
CA GLY A 215 9.30 -5.03 -1.99
C GLY A 215 10.03 -5.48 -3.24
N LYS A 216 9.49 -5.12 -4.41
CA LYS A 216 10.13 -5.42 -5.70
C LYS A 216 11.50 -4.77 -5.80
N LEU A 217 12.51 -5.54 -6.22
CA LEU A 217 13.87 -5.02 -6.41
C LEU A 217 13.98 -4.35 -7.79
N VAL A 218 13.68 -3.06 -7.81
CA VAL A 218 13.67 -2.21 -9.01
C VAL A 218 14.33 -0.87 -8.70
N THR A 219 14.86 -0.21 -9.72
CA THR A 219 15.74 0.97 -9.57
C THR A 219 15.16 2.09 -8.70
N TRP A 220 13.86 2.37 -8.81
CA TRP A 220 13.23 3.45 -8.05
C TRP A 220 12.92 3.12 -6.58
N LYS A 221 13.14 1.86 -6.15
CA LYS A 221 13.03 1.46 -4.74
C LYS A 221 14.32 1.65 -3.95
N ASN A 222 15.45 1.84 -4.63
CA ASN A 222 16.76 2.26 -4.08
C ASN A 222 17.23 1.42 -2.87
N GLN A 223 17.06 0.09 -2.91
CA GLN A 223 17.48 -0.81 -1.83
C GLN A 223 19.00 -0.74 -1.56
N GLU A 224 19.79 -0.29 -2.52
CA GLU A 224 21.24 -0.04 -2.36
C GLU A 224 21.56 0.92 -1.21
N HIS A 225 20.65 1.82 -0.82
CA HIS A 225 20.83 2.69 0.35
C HIS A 225 21.07 1.91 1.65
N LEU A 226 20.54 0.66 1.77
CA LEU A 226 20.80 -0.16 2.95
C LEU A 226 22.24 -0.69 2.98
N ILE A 227 22.82 -0.98 1.82
CA ILE A 227 24.22 -1.40 1.71
C ILE A 227 25.12 -0.22 2.10
N ASP A 228 24.87 0.97 1.54
CA ASP A 228 25.62 2.18 1.83
C ASP A 228 25.49 2.61 3.30
N LEU A 229 24.29 2.44 3.86
CA LEU A 229 24.00 2.67 5.28
C LEU A 229 24.81 1.73 6.20
N LEU A 230 24.91 0.44 5.87
CA LEU A 230 25.69 -0.51 6.68
C LEU A 230 27.18 -0.12 6.71
N ILE A 231 27.73 0.35 5.58
CA ILE A 231 29.12 0.84 5.51
C ILE A 231 29.30 2.05 6.42
N ASP A 232 28.39 3.01 6.35
CA ASP A 232 28.47 4.23 7.16
C ASP A 232 28.33 3.91 8.66
N LEU A 233 27.39 3.01 9.03
CA LEU A 233 27.24 2.57 10.42
C LEU A 233 28.48 1.84 10.94
N GLU A 234 29.09 0.96 10.14
CA GLU A 234 30.30 0.24 10.52
C GLU A 234 31.48 1.20 10.70
N SER A 235 31.62 2.21 9.82
CA SER A 235 32.64 3.24 9.94
C SER A 235 32.54 4.06 11.25
N LYS A 236 31.33 4.14 11.82
CA LYS A 236 31.00 4.79 13.09
C LYS A 236 31.07 3.83 14.29
N GLY A 237 31.50 2.57 14.08
CA GLY A 237 31.61 1.55 15.10
C GLY A 237 30.30 0.87 15.53
N HIS A 238 29.22 1.05 14.77
CA HIS A 238 27.93 0.42 15.06
C HIS A 238 27.79 -0.94 14.36
N LYS A 239 27.19 -1.90 15.05
CA LYS A 239 26.87 -3.23 14.50
C LYS A 239 25.39 -3.28 14.07
N ALA A 240 25.16 -3.44 12.78
CA ALA A 240 23.81 -3.56 12.23
C ALA A 240 23.73 -4.63 11.14
N HIS A 241 22.57 -5.26 11.00
CA HIS A 241 22.22 -6.19 9.94
C HIS A 241 21.10 -5.60 9.10
N ALA A 242 21.10 -5.85 7.79
CA ALA A 242 20.04 -5.44 6.90
C ALA A 242 19.43 -6.62 6.14
N PHE A 243 18.12 -6.73 6.16
CA PHE A 243 17.38 -7.63 5.29
C PHE A 243 16.89 -6.89 4.05
N ILE A 244 17.16 -7.44 2.87
CA ILE A 244 16.61 -6.99 1.59
C ILE A 244 15.65 -8.09 1.10
N LEU A 245 14.35 -7.88 1.36
CA LEU A 245 13.31 -8.85 1.06
C LEU A 245 12.63 -8.51 -0.27
N GLY A 246 12.67 -9.47 -1.17
CA GLY A 246 12.05 -9.37 -2.48
C GLY A 246 12.90 -9.89 -3.62
N SER A 247 12.33 -9.86 -4.80
CA SER A 247 13.02 -10.22 -6.04
C SER A 247 12.81 -9.14 -7.10
N GLY A 248 13.64 -9.13 -8.14
CA GLY A 248 13.52 -8.19 -9.23
C GLY A 248 14.84 -7.92 -9.94
N LYS A 249 14.79 -7.02 -10.92
CA LYS A 249 15.87 -6.78 -11.87
C LYS A 249 17.17 -6.25 -11.26
N THR A 250 17.12 -5.68 -10.06
CA THR A 250 18.31 -5.11 -9.41
C THR A 250 18.99 -6.09 -8.43
N LEU A 251 18.45 -7.29 -8.21
CA LEU A 251 18.97 -8.24 -7.22
C LEU A 251 20.44 -8.57 -7.42
N ASP A 252 20.83 -8.95 -8.64
CA ASP A 252 22.22 -9.36 -8.92
C ASP A 252 23.19 -8.18 -8.75
N GLY A 253 22.80 -6.98 -9.19
CA GLY A 253 23.59 -5.78 -8.96
C GLY A 253 23.76 -5.42 -7.49
N LEU A 254 22.71 -5.61 -6.66
CA LEU A 254 22.80 -5.40 -5.22
C LEU A 254 23.73 -6.40 -4.55
N LYS A 255 23.66 -7.70 -4.92
CA LYS A 255 24.57 -8.74 -4.41
C LYS A 255 26.02 -8.43 -4.80
N GLN A 256 26.27 -8.08 -6.06
CA GLN A 256 27.58 -7.71 -6.55
C GLN A 256 28.14 -6.47 -5.81
N LYS A 257 27.31 -5.45 -5.58
CA LYS A 257 27.71 -4.27 -4.79
C LYS A 257 28.13 -4.65 -3.36
N ALA A 258 27.32 -5.48 -2.68
CA ALA A 258 27.63 -5.92 -1.31
C ALA A 258 28.93 -6.72 -1.26
N GLU A 259 29.19 -7.62 -2.21
CA GLU A 259 30.40 -8.42 -2.32
C GLU A 259 31.64 -7.53 -2.57
N GLN A 260 31.59 -6.64 -3.55
CA GLN A 260 32.67 -5.71 -3.88
C GLN A 260 33.06 -4.82 -2.71
N LEU A 261 32.09 -4.37 -1.92
CA LEU A 261 32.28 -3.51 -0.74
C LEU A 261 32.49 -4.31 0.55
N LYS A 262 32.52 -5.65 0.46
CA LYS A 262 32.70 -6.59 1.59
C LYS A 262 31.69 -6.40 2.73
N VAL A 263 30.45 -6.06 2.39
CA VAL A 263 29.36 -5.88 3.37
C VAL A 263 28.73 -7.24 3.68
N ASN A 264 29.16 -7.89 4.75
CA ASN A 264 28.77 -9.25 5.11
C ASN A 264 27.46 -9.35 5.92
N LYS A 265 26.97 -8.21 6.44
CA LYS A 265 25.75 -8.16 7.28
C LYS A 265 24.48 -7.77 6.52
N VAL A 266 24.49 -7.92 5.19
CA VAL A 266 23.30 -7.79 4.34
C VAL A 266 22.77 -9.16 3.96
N HIS A 267 21.48 -9.41 4.22
CA HIS A 267 20.80 -10.68 3.98
C HIS A 267 19.78 -10.52 2.85
N PHE A 268 20.05 -11.17 1.72
CA PHE A 268 19.14 -11.20 0.57
C PHE A 268 18.25 -12.45 0.70
N THR A 269 16.97 -12.26 1.01
CA THR A 269 16.04 -13.38 1.19
C THR A 269 15.44 -13.90 -0.11
N GLY A 270 15.51 -13.12 -1.19
CA GLY A 270 14.69 -13.37 -2.37
C GLY A 270 13.20 -13.03 -2.12
N PHE A 271 12.32 -13.59 -2.95
CA PHE A 271 10.87 -13.46 -2.74
C PHE A 271 10.47 -14.22 -1.48
N VAL A 272 9.75 -13.54 -0.60
CA VAL A 272 9.18 -14.10 0.63
C VAL A 272 7.67 -14.15 0.46
N ASP A 273 7.06 -15.29 0.81
CA ASP A 273 5.60 -15.41 0.79
C ASP A 273 4.98 -14.36 1.74
N PRO A 274 3.91 -13.67 1.33
CA PRO A 274 3.23 -12.70 2.19
C PRO A 274 2.81 -13.23 3.56
N LEU A 275 2.56 -14.54 3.69
CA LEU A 275 2.25 -15.18 4.98
C LEU A 275 3.47 -15.28 5.91
N GLU A 276 4.68 -15.25 5.36
CA GLU A 276 5.95 -15.33 6.12
C GLU A 276 6.53 -13.93 6.44
N LEU A 277 6.11 -12.89 5.71
CA LEU A 277 6.60 -11.51 5.91
C LEU A 277 6.50 -11.02 7.37
N PRO A 278 5.42 -11.32 8.13
CA PRO A 278 5.32 -10.89 9.52
C PRO A 278 6.49 -11.33 10.41
N ALA A 279 7.09 -12.50 10.15
CA ALA A 279 8.24 -13.00 10.92
C ALA A 279 9.47 -12.10 10.73
N TYR A 280 9.68 -11.59 9.51
CA TYR A 280 10.77 -10.65 9.25
C TYR A 280 10.50 -9.28 9.88
N TYR A 281 9.28 -8.76 9.82
CA TYR A 281 8.93 -7.52 10.53
C TYR A 281 9.05 -7.69 12.06
N ALA A 282 8.79 -8.86 12.61
CA ALA A 282 9.02 -9.15 14.02
C ALA A 282 10.49 -9.09 14.42
N THR A 283 11.40 -9.36 13.47
CA THR A 283 12.85 -9.51 13.69
C THR A 283 13.59 -8.19 13.76
N ILE A 284 13.10 -7.15 13.09
CA ILE A 284 13.80 -5.89 12.90
C ILE A 284 13.52 -4.87 14.01
N ASP A 285 14.48 -3.96 14.20
CA ASP A 285 14.39 -2.85 15.15
C ASP A 285 13.88 -1.56 14.48
N ALA A 286 14.05 -1.45 13.15
CA ALA A 286 13.46 -0.39 12.35
C ALA A 286 13.24 -0.84 10.89
N TYR A 287 12.18 -0.35 10.27
CA TYR A 287 11.92 -0.52 8.84
C TYR A 287 12.42 0.69 8.06
N VAL A 288 13.18 0.46 6.97
CA VAL A 288 13.71 1.52 6.11
C VAL A 288 13.05 1.49 4.74
N HIS A 289 12.51 2.61 4.28
CA HIS A 289 11.88 2.72 2.96
C HIS A 289 12.56 3.78 2.08
N PRO A 290 13.59 3.41 1.29
CA PRO A 290 14.45 4.36 0.59
C PRO A 290 13.97 4.77 -0.81
N ALA A 291 12.73 4.49 -1.17
CA ALA A 291 12.21 4.68 -2.52
C ALA A 291 12.28 6.13 -2.99
N SER A 292 12.72 6.35 -4.25
CA SER A 292 12.64 7.64 -4.94
C SER A 292 11.26 7.94 -5.50
N ILE A 293 10.46 6.89 -5.72
CA ILE A 293 9.09 6.95 -6.22
C ILE A 293 8.24 5.96 -5.43
N GLU A 294 7.39 6.47 -4.55
CA GLU A 294 6.43 5.67 -3.78
C GLU A 294 5.23 6.53 -3.39
N PRO A 295 4.11 6.42 -4.08
CA PRO A 295 2.91 7.18 -3.72
C PRO A 295 2.39 6.85 -2.32
N HIS A 296 2.28 5.55 -2.03
CA HIS A 296 1.94 5.02 -0.71
C HIS A 296 2.39 3.55 -0.62
N SER A 297 2.91 3.12 0.52
CA SER A 297 3.55 1.81 0.66
C SER A 297 2.79 0.89 1.58
N LEU A 298 2.32 -0.25 1.04
CA LEU A 298 1.74 -1.34 1.83
C LEU A 298 2.75 -1.89 2.87
N ALA A 299 4.02 -2.04 2.47
CA ALA A 299 5.06 -2.54 3.36
C ALA A 299 5.29 -1.65 4.60
N ILE A 300 5.00 -0.33 4.50
CA ILE A 300 5.00 0.57 5.66
C ILE A 300 3.79 0.29 6.56
N SER A 301 2.59 0.10 5.98
CA SER A 301 1.38 -0.24 6.75
C SER A 301 1.56 -1.57 7.50
N GLU A 302 2.22 -2.57 6.88
CA GLU A 302 2.58 -3.86 7.48
C GLU A 302 3.60 -3.68 8.62
N ALA A 303 4.68 -2.93 8.38
CA ALA A 303 5.73 -2.66 9.36
C ALA A 303 5.17 -1.98 10.62
N ILE A 304 4.34 -0.93 10.46
CA ILE A 304 3.74 -0.24 11.62
C ILE A 304 2.72 -1.13 12.36
N TYR A 305 2.08 -2.07 11.67
CA TYR A 305 1.20 -3.03 12.32
C TYR A 305 1.99 -3.99 13.22
N MET A 306 3.17 -4.39 12.80
CA MET A 306 4.11 -5.18 13.62
C MET A 306 4.85 -4.33 14.66
N GLY A 307 4.53 -3.03 14.78
CA GLY A 307 5.15 -2.13 15.73
C GLY A 307 6.58 -1.76 15.38
N CYS A 308 6.93 -1.67 14.09
CA CYS A 308 8.25 -1.21 13.69
C CYS A 308 8.30 0.33 13.69
N PRO A 309 9.33 0.96 14.26
CA PRO A 309 9.73 2.31 13.88
C PRO A 309 10.05 2.38 12.40
N VAL A 310 9.70 3.47 11.72
CA VAL A 310 9.90 3.60 10.27
C VAL A 310 10.82 4.77 9.94
N ILE A 311 11.78 4.54 9.04
CA ILE A 311 12.59 5.62 8.44
C ILE A 311 12.36 5.58 6.93
N LEU A 312 11.87 6.69 6.36
CA LEU A 312 11.54 6.73 4.94
C LEU A 312 12.11 7.96 4.25
N SER A 313 12.28 7.85 2.93
CA SER A 313 12.74 8.97 2.11
C SER A 313 11.69 10.07 1.99
N SER A 314 12.11 11.31 1.81
CA SER A 314 11.24 12.48 1.62
C SER A 314 10.39 12.42 0.36
N THR A 315 10.68 11.51 -0.56
CA THR A 315 9.94 11.28 -1.81
C THR A 315 8.82 10.25 -1.68
N CYS A 316 8.72 9.56 -0.54
CA CYS A 316 7.62 8.64 -0.25
C CYS A 316 6.36 9.40 0.22
N GLY A 317 5.18 8.95 -0.19
CA GLY A 317 3.89 9.57 0.16
C GLY A 317 3.28 9.13 1.50
N SER A 318 3.85 8.10 2.17
CA SER A 318 3.26 7.47 3.36
C SER A 318 3.60 8.20 4.68
N TYR A 319 3.75 9.53 4.68
CA TYR A 319 3.96 10.28 5.92
C TYR A 319 3.18 11.58 5.97
N GLY A 320 2.79 11.97 7.16
CA GLY A 320 2.01 13.18 7.47
C GLY A 320 1.47 13.12 8.89
N ASP A 321 0.69 14.12 9.29
CA ASP A 321 0.18 14.22 10.67
C ASP A 321 -0.84 13.14 11.00
N THR A 322 -1.55 12.61 9.99
CA THR A 322 -2.58 11.57 10.12
C THR A 322 -2.31 10.37 9.22
N ASP A 323 -1.07 10.22 8.75
CA ASP A 323 -0.61 9.14 7.86
C ASP A 323 0.07 7.99 8.61
N ASP A 324 0.51 6.96 7.89
CA ASP A 324 1.19 5.79 8.42
C ASP A 324 2.45 6.16 9.22
N VAL A 325 3.24 7.12 8.73
CA VAL A 325 4.40 7.65 9.44
C VAL A 325 4.16 9.08 9.91
N GLN A 326 4.07 9.25 11.22
CA GLN A 326 3.97 10.53 11.91
C GLN A 326 5.36 10.91 12.44
N ILE A 327 5.95 11.97 11.86
CA ILE A 327 7.34 12.36 12.13
C ILE A 327 7.56 12.57 13.63
N ASN A 328 8.64 12.00 14.17
CA ASN A 328 9.04 12.00 15.59
C ASN A 328 8.03 11.34 16.55
N LYS A 329 7.03 10.62 16.05
CA LYS A 329 6.09 9.84 16.87
C LYS A 329 6.26 8.33 16.67
N ASN A 330 6.44 7.90 15.41
CA ASN A 330 6.71 6.50 15.07
C ASN A 330 7.74 6.33 13.96
N GLY A 331 8.36 7.42 13.50
CA GLY A 331 9.36 7.34 12.46
C GLY A 331 10.03 8.67 12.15
N PHE A 332 10.96 8.59 11.20
CA PHE A 332 11.73 9.73 10.68
C PHE A 332 11.63 9.79 9.17
N VAL A 333 11.79 11.00 8.64
CA VAL A 333 11.98 11.26 7.21
C VAL A 333 13.41 11.71 7.01
N TYR A 334 14.08 11.23 5.96
CA TYR A 334 15.40 11.71 5.53
C TYR A 334 15.33 12.22 4.09
N ASN A 335 16.20 13.17 3.74
CA ASN A 335 16.28 13.67 2.38
C ASN A 335 16.77 12.57 1.43
N PHE A 336 15.98 12.30 0.38
CA PHE A 336 16.31 11.24 -0.56
C PHE A 336 17.73 11.34 -1.08
N GLY A 337 18.51 10.25 -0.95
CA GLY A 337 19.91 10.16 -1.36
C GLY A 337 20.93 10.60 -0.29
N ASP A 338 20.51 11.19 0.82
CA ASP A 338 21.38 11.56 1.93
C ASP A 338 21.56 10.38 2.89
N ILE A 339 22.61 9.56 2.62
CA ILE A 339 22.92 8.39 3.45
C ILE A 339 23.42 8.82 4.85
N GLY A 340 24.09 9.97 4.95
CA GLY A 340 24.51 10.52 6.24
C GLY A 340 23.34 10.82 7.16
N GLU A 341 22.32 11.53 6.64
CA GLU A 341 21.10 11.80 7.38
C GLU A 341 20.32 10.50 7.72
N LEU A 342 20.23 9.53 6.78
CA LEU A 342 19.63 8.22 7.04
C LEU A 342 20.34 7.52 8.21
N SER A 343 21.67 7.50 8.19
CA SER A 343 22.50 6.92 9.24
C SER A 343 22.26 7.59 10.59
N GLU A 344 22.21 8.92 10.66
CA GLU A 344 21.92 9.65 11.89
C GLU A 344 20.57 9.24 12.50
N LYS A 345 19.52 9.07 11.66
CA LYS A 345 18.20 8.61 12.14
C LYS A 345 18.26 7.17 12.67
N VAL A 346 19.02 6.29 12.00
CA VAL A 346 19.23 4.91 12.46
C VAL A 346 20.01 4.89 13.77
N VAL A 347 21.12 5.63 13.88
CA VAL A 347 21.95 5.73 15.10
C VAL A 347 21.12 6.24 16.29
N LYS A 348 20.20 7.17 16.04
CA LYS A 348 19.29 7.68 17.08
C LYS A 348 18.41 6.57 17.65
N LEU A 349 17.83 5.73 16.78
CA LEU A 349 17.06 4.57 17.21
C LEU A 349 17.93 3.47 17.81
N LEU A 350 19.14 3.27 17.31
CA LEU A 350 20.09 2.27 17.81
C LEU A 350 20.53 2.57 19.25
N ASN A 351 20.83 3.83 19.56
CA ASN A 351 21.34 4.24 20.86
C ASN A 351 20.24 4.50 21.92
N ASP A 352 18.99 4.68 21.51
CA ASP A 352 17.88 5.02 22.40
C ASP A 352 16.78 3.96 22.35
N GLN A 353 16.89 2.97 23.25
CA GLN A 353 15.90 1.91 23.39
C GLN A 353 14.52 2.44 23.80
N GLN A 354 14.47 3.47 24.64
CA GLN A 354 13.22 4.05 25.08
C GLN A 354 12.49 4.74 23.92
N LEU A 355 13.21 5.47 23.07
CA LEU A 355 12.66 6.07 21.86
C LEU A 355 12.14 4.99 20.89
N ARG A 356 12.91 3.89 20.70
CA ARG A 356 12.44 2.77 19.88
C ARG A 356 11.12 2.20 20.40
N GLN A 357 11.02 2.00 21.70
CA GLN A 357 9.79 1.47 22.32
C GLN A 357 8.61 2.45 22.14
N GLN A 358 8.82 3.73 22.36
CA GLN A 358 7.80 4.77 22.14
C GLN A 358 7.30 4.78 20.69
N PHE A 359 8.22 4.70 19.73
CA PHE A 359 7.87 4.65 18.31
C PHE A 359 7.13 3.34 17.97
N SER A 360 7.57 2.22 18.52
CA SER A 360 6.91 0.92 18.35
C SER A 360 5.46 0.94 18.85
N ASP A 361 5.25 1.45 20.06
CA ASP A 361 3.92 1.54 20.67
C ASP A 361 3.00 2.46 19.88
N HIS A 362 3.54 3.59 19.40
CA HIS A 362 2.77 4.51 18.57
C HIS A 362 2.41 3.89 17.21
N SER A 363 3.37 3.23 16.53
CA SER A 363 3.12 2.48 15.29
C SER A 363 1.98 1.49 15.47
N ARG A 364 2.04 0.66 16.51
CA ARG A 364 1.00 -0.33 16.79
C ARG A 364 -0.35 0.33 17.07
N LYS A 365 -0.38 1.36 17.86
CA LYS A 365 -1.62 2.08 18.24
C LYS A 365 -2.32 2.67 17.03
N ILE A 366 -1.60 3.38 16.15
CA ILE A 366 -2.21 4.01 14.98
C ILE A 366 -2.63 2.98 13.93
N SER A 367 -1.82 1.93 13.72
CA SER A 367 -2.13 0.90 12.73
C SER A 367 -3.42 0.16 13.04
N LEU A 368 -3.69 -0.18 14.30
CA LEU A 368 -4.96 -0.79 14.70
C LEU A 368 -6.17 0.08 14.30
N LYS A 369 -6.07 1.38 14.56
CA LYS A 369 -7.10 2.34 14.17
C LYS A 369 -7.25 2.43 12.65
N PHE A 370 -6.13 2.44 11.91
CA PHE A 370 -6.15 2.55 10.45
C PHE A 370 -6.73 1.29 9.80
N GLN A 371 -6.43 0.11 10.33
CA GLN A 371 -7.03 -1.13 9.83
C GLN A 371 -8.52 -1.22 10.16
N GLN A 372 -8.97 -0.72 11.31
CA GLN A 372 -10.40 -0.59 11.59
C GLN A 372 -11.09 0.33 10.56
N ARG A 373 -10.46 1.45 10.18
CA ARG A 373 -10.94 2.32 9.10
C ARG A 373 -10.98 1.59 7.77
N ALA A 374 -9.89 0.92 7.39
CA ALA A 374 -9.77 0.24 6.11
C ALA A 374 -10.80 -0.87 5.93
N HIS A 375 -11.03 -1.69 6.96
CA HIS A 375 -11.88 -2.87 6.89
C HIS A 375 -13.36 -2.64 7.24
N LYS A 376 -13.70 -1.51 7.87
CA LYS A 376 -15.07 -1.30 8.36
C LYS A 376 -15.58 0.13 8.23
N GLU A 377 -14.90 1.08 8.86
CA GLU A 377 -15.49 2.41 9.05
C GLU A 377 -15.62 3.20 7.75
N SER A 378 -14.69 3.03 6.80
CA SER A 378 -14.71 3.75 5.51
C SER A 378 -15.96 3.41 4.69
N ILE A 379 -16.37 2.14 4.64
CA ILE A 379 -17.57 1.73 3.90
C ILE A 379 -18.84 2.18 4.62
N LEU A 380 -18.87 2.20 5.95
CA LEU A 380 -20.00 2.75 6.73
C LEU A 380 -20.15 4.25 6.50
N ASP A 381 -19.05 5.00 6.47
CA ASP A 381 -19.06 6.42 6.14
C ASP A 381 -19.60 6.67 4.73
N LEU A 382 -19.22 5.81 3.76
CA LEU A 382 -19.77 5.87 2.41
C LEU A 382 -21.28 5.67 2.40
N ILE A 383 -21.77 4.63 3.06
CA ILE A 383 -23.21 4.30 3.12
C ILE A 383 -23.98 5.49 3.72
N ASN A 384 -23.49 6.03 4.82
CA ASN A 384 -24.10 7.19 5.46
C ASN A 384 -24.17 8.41 4.53
N LYS A 385 -23.10 8.66 3.75
CA LYS A 385 -23.07 9.74 2.76
C LYS A 385 -24.05 9.51 1.60
N VAL A 386 -24.12 8.28 1.09
CA VAL A 386 -25.04 7.89 0.00
C VAL A 386 -26.49 8.03 0.45
N ASN A 387 -26.83 7.52 1.64
CA ASN A 387 -28.18 7.63 2.19
C ASN A 387 -28.61 9.10 2.39
N LYS A 388 -27.69 9.99 2.80
CA LYS A 388 -27.97 11.44 2.88
C LYS A 388 -28.23 12.06 1.51
N LEU A 389 -27.56 11.60 0.44
CA LEU A 389 -27.83 12.08 -0.92
C LEU A 389 -29.22 11.66 -1.39
N LYS A 390 -29.62 10.39 -1.19
CA LYS A 390 -30.92 9.87 -1.57
C LYS A 390 -32.08 10.62 -0.90
N ARG A 391 -31.98 10.88 0.40
CA ARG A 391 -33.00 11.65 1.15
C ARG A 391 -33.19 13.06 0.60
N ARG A 392 -32.11 13.72 0.15
CA ARG A 392 -32.19 15.08 -0.43
C ARG A 392 -32.83 15.08 -1.83
N SER A 393 -32.67 14.02 -2.61
CA SER A 393 -33.29 13.91 -3.93
C SER A 393 -34.79 13.57 -3.88
N VAL A 394 -35.28 13.04 -2.77
CA VAL A 394 -36.73 12.72 -2.56
C VAL A 394 -37.47 13.93 -1.98
N SER A 395 -36.77 14.91 -1.39
CA SER A 395 -37.35 16.10 -0.75
C SER A 395 -37.37 17.34 -1.65
N VAL A 396 -37.04 17.20 -2.93
CA VAL A 396 -37.15 18.23 -4.00
C VAL A 396 -38.12 17.71 -5.08
#